data_316d5c347e579a2a7c2a3b588c9f22b7
#
_entry.id   316d5c347e579a2a7c2a3b588c9f22b7
#
_cell.length_a   1.000
_cell.length_b   1.000
_cell.length_c   1.000
_cell.angle_alpha   90.00
_cell.angle_beta   90.00
_cell.angle_gamma   90.00
#
_symmetry.space_group_name_H-M   'P 1'
#
loop_
_entity.id
_entity.type
_entity.pdbx_description
1 polymer ?
#
loop_
_entity_poly.entity_id
_entity_poly.type
_entity_poly.pdbx_seq_one_letter_code
_entity_poly.pdbx_strand_id
1 'polypeptide(L)'
;AFQEAAAHITFVFSVEDNEAPPPPLEREKHDAYIVGYPNGNVGPLDPITRMEVATIFYRLLQDDAREQVWCTTYPYPDVEAHSWYSNQVATLTNAGILSGFPDGTFGPAKHITRAEFATIAALFFHAPEVSDDAFSDISSNWAREYINRAAALGLVSGYPDGTFRPNAEITRAEVMEIINNVLFRTPDKDHFLSNMITWPDNSNPNAWYYEPVQEATNSHDYERVDNTSPETWTEITQPRDWDALEAELAQKYPDR
;
A
#
# COMPACT_ATOMS: atom_id res chain seq x y z
N ALA A 1 -14.83 -34.67 11.98
CA ALA A 1 -14.07 -34.03 10.95
C ALA A 1 -14.82 -32.76 10.55
N PHE A 2 -14.56 -31.67 11.25
CA PHE A 2 -15.03 -30.34 10.85
C PHE A 2 -13.90 -29.74 9.99
N GLN A 3 -14.12 -29.66 8.68
CA GLN A 3 -13.36 -28.78 7.82
C GLN A 3 -13.93 -27.38 8.06
N GLU A 4 -13.23 -26.58 8.86
CA GLU A 4 -13.41 -25.14 8.83
C GLU A 4 -13.00 -24.67 7.44
N ALA A 5 -13.99 -24.29 6.65
CA ALA A 5 -13.74 -23.54 5.43
C ALA A 5 -13.15 -22.19 5.87
N ALA A 6 -11.86 -22.02 5.74
CA ALA A 6 -11.21 -20.72 5.82
C ALA A 6 -11.88 -19.83 4.78
N ALA A 7 -12.63 -18.82 5.25
CA ALA A 7 -13.19 -17.80 4.39
C ALA A 7 -12.00 -17.03 3.79
N HIS A 8 -11.64 -17.39 2.57
CA HIS A 8 -10.59 -16.71 1.83
C HIS A 8 -11.07 -15.30 1.52
N ILE A 9 -10.35 -14.33 2.05
CA ILE A 9 -10.47 -12.95 1.62
C ILE A 9 -9.89 -12.92 0.21
N THR A 10 -10.76 -12.96 -0.75
CA THR A 10 -10.37 -12.67 -2.10
C THR A 10 -10.44 -11.15 -2.22
N PHE A 11 -9.29 -10.48 -2.31
CA PHE A 11 -9.23 -9.29 -3.13
C PHE A 11 -9.48 -9.81 -4.54
N VAL A 12 -10.76 -9.92 -4.92
CA VAL A 12 -11.11 -10.42 -6.25
C VAL A 12 -10.90 -9.29 -7.22
N PHE A 13 -9.73 -9.28 -7.81
CA PHE A 13 -9.67 -8.97 -9.21
C PHE A 13 -9.95 -10.29 -9.92
N SER A 14 -11.14 -10.49 -10.38
CA SER A 14 -11.39 -11.47 -11.43
C SER A 14 -10.72 -10.89 -12.67
N VAL A 15 -9.53 -11.37 -12.98
CA VAL A 15 -8.93 -11.13 -14.29
C VAL A 15 -9.71 -12.01 -15.28
N GLU A 16 -10.90 -11.57 -15.63
CA GLU A 16 -11.46 -11.88 -16.93
C GLU A 16 -10.78 -10.91 -17.90
N ASP A 17 -10.32 -11.38 -19.04
CA ASP A 17 -9.50 -10.70 -20.07
C ASP A 17 -10.08 -9.38 -20.64
N ASN A 18 -10.95 -8.68 -19.90
CA ASN A 18 -11.67 -7.47 -20.31
C ASN A 18 -11.79 -6.38 -19.21
N GLU A 19 -11.12 -6.50 -18.06
CA GLU A 19 -11.16 -5.44 -17.07
C GLU A 19 -10.18 -4.30 -17.40
N ALA A 20 -10.64 -3.06 -17.17
CA ALA A 20 -9.80 -1.87 -17.32
C ALA A 20 -8.55 -2.00 -16.41
N PRO A 21 -7.38 -1.55 -16.86
CA PRO A 21 -6.19 -1.58 -16.03
C PRO A 21 -6.42 -0.80 -14.73
N PRO A 22 -5.76 -1.20 -13.61
CA PRO A 22 -5.89 -0.47 -12.35
C PRO A 22 -5.47 1.00 -12.54
N PRO A 23 -6.09 1.93 -11.79
CA PRO A 23 -5.74 3.33 -11.88
C PRO A 23 -4.24 3.55 -11.61
N PRO A 24 -3.55 4.41 -12.38
CA PRO A 24 -2.12 4.61 -12.25
C PRO A 24 -1.75 5.25 -10.90
N LEU A 25 -0.60 4.81 -10.36
CA LEU A 25 0.02 5.37 -9.17
C LEU A 25 0.97 6.53 -9.51
N GLU A 26 1.04 7.50 -8.60
CA GLU A 26 1.95 8.63 -8.69
C GLU A 26 3.38 8.20 -8.36
N ARG A 27 4.30 8.40 -9.29
CA ARG A 27 5.69 7.98 -9.19
C ARG A 27 6.68 9.13 -9.14
N GLU A 28 6.28 10.29 -9.67
CA GLU A 28 7.18 11.43 -9.84
C GLU A 28 7.15 12.37 -8.63
N LYS A 29 5.99 12.49 -7.98
CA LYS A 29 5.84 13.31 -6.77
C LYS A 29 6.02 12.43 -5.55
N HIS A 30 6.99 12.79 -4.70
CA HIS A 30 7.21 12.07 -3.46
C HIS A 30 6.43 12.71 -2.30
N ASP A 31 5.09 12.73 -2.44
CA ASP A 31 4.20 13.08 -1.32
C ASP A 31 4.24 11.98 -0.25
N ALA A 32 4.30 12.36 1.02
CA ALA A 32 4.19 11.43 2.13
C ALA A 32 2.83 10.71 2.08
N TYR A 33 2.87 9.39 2.08
CA TYR A 33 1.66 8.55 2.02
C TYR A 33 1.35 7.85 3.36
N ILE A 34 2.30 7.86 4.30
CA ILE A 34 2.16 7.39 5.68
C ILE A 34 2.24 8.58 6.63
N VAL A 35 1.42 8.55 7.66
CA VAL A 35 1.51 9.48 8.81
C VAL A 35 1.81 8.69 10.08
N GLY A 36 2.45 9.34 11.05
CA GLY A 36 2.65 8.77 12.37
C GLY A 36 1.37 8.74 13.21
N TYR A 37 1.43 8.03 14.31
CA TYR A 37 0.35 7.95 15.28
C TYR A 37 0.29 9.18 16.19
N PRO A 38 -0.85 9.44 16.85
CA PRO A 38 -0.98 10.58 17.77
C PRO A 38 -0.01 10.57 18.94
N ASN A 39 0.59 9.41 19.27
CA ASN A 39 1.61 9.27 20.30
C ASN A 39 3.01 9.75 19.86
N GLY A 40 3.17 10.20 18.61
CA GLY A 40 4.43 10.67 18.04
C GLY A 40 5.32 9.58 17.45
N ASN A 41 4.88 8.33 17.40
CA ASN A 41 5.60 7.21 16.77
C ASN A 41 5.06 6.93 15.37
N VAL A 42 5.85 6.23 14.54
CA VAL A 42 5.42 5.75 13.23
C VAL A 42 5.03 4.27 13.22
N GLY A 43 5.40 3.51 14.25
CA GLY A 43 5.07 2.10 14.43
C GLY A 43 5.62 1.18 13.33
N PRO A 44 6.93 1.19 13.02
CA PRO A 44 7.44 0.46 11.85
C PRO A 44 7.21 -1.06 11.93
N LEU A 45 7.21 -1.61 13.12
CA LEU A 45 7.01 -3.05 13.34
C LEU A 45 5.59 -3.43 13.77
N ASP A 46 4.68 -2.46 13.84
CA ASP A 46 3.27 -2.73 14.12
C ASP A 46 2.59 -3.35 12.89
N PRO A 47 1.66 -4.30 13.06
CA PRO A 47 0.84 -4.77 11.97
C PRO A 47 -0.01 -3.64 11.38
N ILE A 48 -0.19 -3.62 10.06
CA ILE A 48 -1.00 -2.61 9.39
C ILE A 48 -2.44 -3.09 9.22
N THR A 49 -3.38 -2.16 9.34
CA THR A 49 -4.81 -2.43 9.17
C THR A 49 -5.28 -2.22 7.73
N ARG A 50 -6.44 -2.82 7.40
CA ARG A 50 -7.07 -2.69 6.07
C ARG A 50 -7.45 -1.24 5.74
N MET A 51 -7.92 -0.46 6.73
CA MET A 51 -8.24 0.97 6.53
C MET A 51 -6.97 1.80 6.26
N GLU A 52 -5.85 1.50 6.91
CA GLU A 52 -4.58 2.18 6.63
C GLU A 52 -4.08 1.86 5.22
N VAL A 53 -4.17 0.60 4.78
CA VAL A 53 -3.81 0.21 3.42
C VAL A 53 -4.71 0.90 2.39
N ALA A 54 -6.02 1.00 2.64
CA ALA A 54 -6.92 1.76 1.78
C ALA A 54 -6.47 3.22 1.66
N THR A 55 -6.13 3.86 2.78
CA THR A 55 -5.66 5.25 2.78
C THR A 55 -4.36 5.43 2.00
N ILE A 56 -3.41 4.50 2.15
CA ILE A 56 -2.15 4.52 1.41
C ILE A 56 -2.40 4.50 -0.09
N PHE A 57 -3.14 3.52 -0.61
CA PHE A 57 -3.38 3.41 -2.05
C PHE A 57 -4.20 4.57 -2.60
N TYR A 58 -5.16 5.10 -1.84
CA TYR A 58 -5.87 6.31 -2.21
C TYR A 58 -4.91 7.51 -2.40
N ARG A 59 -3.97 7.70 -1.48
CA ARG A 59 -2.97 8.78 -1.55
C ARG A 59 -2.00 8.61 -2.71
N LEU A 60 -1.68 7.37 -3.06
CA LEU A 60 -0.76 7.05 -4.13
C LEU A 60 -1.38 7.10 -5.54
N LEU A 61 -2.69 7.22 -5.69
CA LEU A 61 -3.29 7.41 -7.01
C LEU A 61 -2.84 8.75 -7.63
N GLN A 62 -2.62 8.77 -8.94
CA GLN A 62 -2.49 10.02 -9.69
C GLN A 62 -3.77 10.85 -9.54
N ASP A 63 -3.66 12.17 -9.60
CA ASP A 63 -4.77 13.08 -9.28
C ASP A 63 -5.97 12.90 -10.21
N ASP A 64 -5.74 12.82 -11.50
CA ASP A 64 -6.77 12.57 -12.50
C ASP A 64 -7.40 11.19 -12.37
N ALA A 65 -6.61 10.19 -12.06
CA ALA A 65 -7.10 8.83 -11.81
C ALA A 65 -7.96 8.76 -10.54
N ARG A 66 -7.51 9.40 -9.44
CA ARG A 66 -8.27 9.50 -8.19
C ARG A 66 -9.61 10.21 -8.43
N GLU A 67 -9.61 11.32 -9.17
CA GLU A 67 -10.82 12.05 -9.51
C GLU A 67 -11.81 11.20 -10.33
N GLN A 68 -11.32 10.42 -11.29
CA GLN A 68 -12.17 9.55 -12.12
C GLN A 68 -12.90 8.49 -11.30
N VAL A 69 -12.23 7.91 -10.29
CA VAL A 69 -12.77 6.85 -9.44
C VAL A 69 -13.36 7.35 -8.12
N TRP A 70 -13.33 8.67 -7.87
CA TRP A 70 -13.86 9.28 -6.65
C TRP A 70 -15.27 8.81 -6.34
N CYS A 71 -15.49 8.36 -5.12
CA CYS A 71 -16.78 7.90 -4.62
C CYS A 71 -16.85 8.07 -3.10
N THR A 72 -18.04 8.41 -2.59
CA THR A 72 -18.32 8.50 -1.15
C THR A 72 -19.31 7.43 -0.68
N THR A 73 -19.77 6.58 -1.60
CA THR A 73 -20.75 5.51 -1.31
C THR A 73 -20.05 4.15 -1.26
N TYR A 74 -20.32 3.37 -0.24
CA TYR A 74 -19.78 2.04 -0.02
C TYR A 74 -20.84 1.08 0.55
N PRO A 75 -20.73 -0.25 0.25
CA PRO A 75 -21.74 -1.23 0.66
C PRO A 75 -21.48 -1.84 2.05
N TYR A 76 -20.51 -1.36 2.82
CA TYR A 76 -20.01 -2.01 4.02
C TYR A 76 -20.63 -1.42 5.30
N PRO A 77 -21.41 -2.20 6.08
CA PRO A 77 -22.09 -1.69 7.29
C PRO A 77 -21.14 -1.39 8.46
N ASP A 78 -19.91 -1.92 8.42
CA ASP A 78 -18.88 -1.74 9.43
C ASP A 78 -17.87 -0.62 9.10
N VAL A 79 -18.07 0.09 8.00
CA VAL A 79 -17.34 1.32 7.69
C VAL A 79 -18.13 2.49 8.27
N GLU A 80 -17.57 3.15 9.29
CA GLU A 80 -18.20 4.28 9.96
C GLU A 80 -18.26 5.50 9.05
N ALA A 81 -19.46 6.05 8.88
CA ALA A 81 -19.67 7.23 8.04
C ALA A 81 -18.87 8.43 8.57
N HIS A 82 -18.26 9.18 7.64
CA HIS A 82 -17.43 10.36 7.95
C HIS A 82 -16.18 10.04 8.80
N SER A 83 -15.78 8.78 8.89
CA SER A 83 -14.47 8.44 9.43
C SER A 83 -13.37 8.87 8.45
N TRP A 84 -12.16 9.05 8.96
CA TRP A 84 -10.99 9.50 8.18
C TRP A 84 -10.59 8.57 7.03
N TYR A 85 -11.16 7.36 6.97
CA TYR A 85 -10.89 6.34 5.94
C TYR A 85 -12.11 6.01 5.07
N SER A 86 -13.28 6.57 5.35
CA SER A 86 -14.52 6.18 4.65
C SER A 86 -14.50 6.50 3.16
N ASN A 87 -14.04 7.69 2.77
CA ASN A 87 -13.94 8.10 1.38
C ASN A 87 -12.86 7.29 0.62
N GLN A 88 -11.77 6.94 1.28
CA GLN A 88 -10.70 6.12 0.73
C GLN A 88 -11.19 4.71 0.42
N VAL A 89 -11.91 4.09 1.37
CA VAL A 89 -12.53 2.79 1.17
C VAL A 89 -13.57 2.84 0.04
N ALA A 90 -14.43 3.86 0.03
CA ALA A 90 -15.43 4.06 -1.03
C ALA A 90 -14.79 4.17 -2.41
N THR A 91 -13.81 5.07 -2.55
CA THR A 91 -13.11 5.34 -3.81
C THR A 91 -12.40 4.12 -4.35
N LEU A 92 -11.66 3.38 -3.50
CA LEU A 92 -10.94 2.19 -3.94
C LEU A 92 -11.85 0.98 -4.19
N THR A 93 -13.00 0.91 -3.50
CA THR A 93 -14.05 -0.07 -3.81
C THR A 93 -14.67 0.22 -5.16
N ASN A 94 -15.00 1.49 -5.45
CA ASN A 94 -15.53 1.92 -6.74
C ASN A 94 -14.55 1.67 -7.89
N ALA A 95 -13.25 1.80 -7.61
CA ALA A 95 -12.17 1.48 -8.56
C ALA A 95 -11.94 -0.03 -8.76
N GLY A 96 -12.62 -0.90 -8.01
CA GLY A 96 -12.38 -2.35 -8.05
C GLY A 96 -11.07 -2.81 -7.40
N ILE A 97 -10.35 -1.91 -6.71
CA ILE A 97 -9.05 -2.21 -6.08
C ILE A 97 -9.24 -2.95 -4.74
N LEU A 98 -10.26 -2.57 -4.00
CA LEU A 98 -10.59 -3.19 -2.71
C LEU A 98 -11.98 -3.82 -2.75
N SER A 99 -12.12 -4.94 -2.04
CA SER A 99 -13.41 -5.57 -1.79
C SER A 99 -13.55 -5.93 -0.31
N GLY A 100 -14.79 -6.10 0.13
CA GLY A 100 -15.11 -6.60 1.47
C GLY A 100 -15.04 -8.12 1.56
N PHE A 101 -15.39 -8.62 2.74
CA PHE A 101 -15.52 -10.04 3.01
C PHE A 101 -16.84 -10.61 2.42
N PRO A 102 -16.93 -11.95 2.26
CA PRO A 102 -18.17 -12.59 1.79
C PRO A 102 -19.40 -12.35 2.69
N ASP A 103 -19.19 -11.99 3.96
CA ASP A 103 -20.25 -11.63 4.91
C ASP A 103 -20.77 -10.19 4.72
N GLY A 104 -20.23 -9.45 3.76
CA GLY A 104 -20.60 -8.07 3.43
C GLY A 104 -19.89 -7.02 4.26
N THR A 105 -18.96 -7.39 5.14
CA THR A 105 -18.15 -6.43 5.93
C THR A 105 -16.87 -6.04 5.21
N PHE A 106 -16.28 -4.90 5.56
CA PHE A 106 -14.95 -4.50 5.09
C PHE A 106 -13.84 -4.91 6.05
N GLY A 107 -14.10 -4.90 7.34
CA GLY A 107 -13.12 -5.18 8.40
C GLY A 107 -12.06 -4.08 8.53
N PRO A 108 -12.40 -2.79 8.69
CA PRO A 108 -11.43 -1.70 8.60
C PRO A 108 -10.28 -1.83 9.59
N ALA A 109 -10.54 -2.29 10.81
CA ALA A 109 -9.53 -2.47 11.85
C ALA A 109 -8.83 -3.84 11.83
N LYS A 110 -9.18 -4.74 10.91
CA LYS A 110 -8.47 -6.03 10.77
C LYS A 110 -7.11 -5.80 10.15
N HIS A 111 -6.10 -6.51 10.64
CA HIS A 111 -4.77 -6.52 10.03
C HIS A 111 -4.79 -7.28 8.70
N ILE A 112 -3.95 -6.87 7.78
CA ILE A 112 -3.79 -7.51 6.47
C ILE A 112 -2.61 -8.50 6.51
N THR A 113 -2.74 -9.61 5.79
CA THR A 113 -1.67 -10.60 5.68
C THR A 113 -0.67 -10.22 4.58
N ARG A 114 0.53 -10.80 4.65
CA ARG A 114 1.58 -10.65 3.62
C ARG A 114 1.09 -11.12 2.25
N ALA A 115 0.31 -12.21 2.19
CA ALA A 115 -0.29 -12.71 0.95
C ALA A 115 -1.27 -11.72 0.34
N GLU A 116 -2.16 -11.16 1.15
CA GLU A 116 -3.13 -10.16 0.70
C GLU A 116 -2.44 -8.92 0.15
N PHE A 117 -1.41 -8.42 0.85
CA PHE A 117 -0.69 -7.24 0.40
C PHE A 117 0.14 -7.51 -0.88
N ALA A 118 0.80 -8.67 -0.97
CA ALA A 118 1.52 -9.08 -2.19
C ALA A 118 0.59 -9.19 -3.41
N THR A 119 -0.66 -9.63 -3.19
CA THR A 119 -1.67 -9.67 -4.23
C THR A 119 -1.99 -8.27 -4.76
N ILE A 120 -2.21 -7.29 -3.88
CA ILE A 120 -2.44 -5.90 -4.28
C ILE A 120 -1.24 -5.36 -5.07
N ALA A 121 -0.02 -5.55 -4.57
CA ALA A 121 1.19 -5.10 -5.24
C ALA A 121 1.33 -5.71 -6.64
N ALA A 122 1.09 -7.02 -6.80
CA ALA A 122 1.19 -7.72 -8.09
C ALA A 122 0.17 -7.22 -9.12
N LEU A 123 -0.99 -6.79 -8.68
CA LEU A 123 -2.07 -6.34 -9.57
C LEU A 123 -1.80 -4.98 -10.21
N PHE A 124 -1.10 -4.09 -9.53
CA PHE A 124 -0.68 -2.81 -10.11
C PHE A 124 0.37 -2.97 -11.22
N PHE A 125 0.98 -4.16 -11.36
CA PHE A 125 2.08 -4.39 -12.30
C PHE A 125 1.78 -5.59 -13.18
N HIS A 126 0.93 -5.64 -14.08
CA HIS A 126 0.70 -6.70 -15.08
C HIS A 126 1.89 -7.70 -15.22
N ALA A 127 2.26 -8.32 -14.09
CA ALA A 127 3.41 -9.21 -14.04
C ALA A 127 3.12 -10.47 -14.84
N PRO A 128 4.09 -10.98 -15.61
CA PRO A 128 3.94 -12.24 -16.35
C PRO A 128 3.68 -13.40 -15.38
N GLU A 129 2.98 -14.41 -15.84
CA GLU A 129 2.82 -15.66 -15.11
C GLU A 129 4.18 -16.31 -14.85
N VAL A 130 4.36 -16.78 -13.62
CA VAL A 130 5.57 -17.48 -13.18
C VAL A 130 5.19 -18.86 -12.67
N SER A 131 5.82 -19.90 -13.24
CA SER A 131 5.49 -21.30 -12.93
C SER A 131 6.16 -21.80 -11.65
N ASP A 132 7.36 -21.30 -11.35
CA ASP A 132 8.19 -21.80 -10.25
C ASP A 132 7.92 -21.03 -8.96
N ASP A 133 7.89 -21.77 -7.84
CA ASP A 133 7.70 -21.14 -6.53
C ASP A 133 8.96 -20.42 -6.08
N ALA A 134 8.83 -19.10 -5.86
CA ALA A 134 9.90 -18.27 -5.31
C ALA A 134 10.21 -18.61 -3.84
N PHE A 135 9.24 -19.18 -3.12
CA PHE A 135 9.34 -19.47 -1.68
C PHE A 135 8.80 -20.86 -1.35
N SER A 136 9.36 -21.50 -0.32
CA SER A 136 9.09 -22.91 0.02
C SER A 136 7.70 -23.17 0.64
N ASP A 137 7.02 -22.15 1.14
CA ASP A 137 5.78 -22.26 1.92
C ASP A 137 4.52 -21.71 1.24
N ILE A 138 4.60 -21.44 -0.08
CA ILE A 138 3.47 -20.84 -0.82
C ILE A 138 2.70 -21.82 -1.70
N SER A 139 3.19 -23.03 -1.91
CA SER A 139 2.66 -23.99 -2.90
C SER A 139 1.17 -24.33 -2.76
N SER A 140 0.63 -24.28 -1.54
CA SER A 140 -0.79 -24.50 -1.25
C SER A 140 -1.55 -23.21 -0.90
N ASN A 141 -0.91 -22.05 -0.95
CA ASN A 141 -1.53 -20.78 -0.63
C ASN A 141 -2.34 -20.27 -1.83
N TRP A 142 -3.52 -19.70 -1.57
CA TRP A 142 -4.40 -19.14 -2.59
C TRP A 142 -3.73 -18.02 -3.39
N ALA A 143 -2.83 -17.24 -2.78
CA ALA A 143 -2.11 -16.14 -3.41
C ALA A 143 -0.78 -16.56 -4.08
N ARG A 144 -0.51 -17.88 -4.21
CA ARG A 144 0.74 -18.42 -4.77
C ARG A 144 1.18 -17.71 -6.04
N GLU A 145 0.25 -17.57 -6.98
CA GLU A 145 0.51 -16.94 -8.27
C GLU A 145 0.92 -15.47 -8.13
N TYR A 146 0.18 -14.70 -7.34
CA TYR A 146 0.46 -13.28 -7.10
C TYR A 146 1.77 -13.07 -6.34
N ILE A 147 2.07 -13.93 -5.35
CA ILE A 147 3.34 -13.89 -4.62
C ILE A 147 4.52 -14.15 -5.57
N ASN A 148 4.42 -15.14 -6.45
CA ASN A 148 5.45 -15.45 -7.44
C ASN A 148 5.63 -14.29 -8.43
N ARG A 149 4.55 -13.69 -8.91
CA ARG A 149 4.58 -12.51 -9.78
C ARG A 149 5.24 -11.32 -9.09
N ALA A 150 4.85 -11.01 -7.85
CA ALA A 150 5.43 -9.91 -7.08
C ALA A 150 6.93 -10.15 -6.82
N ALA A 151 7.33 -11.38 -6.50
CA ALA A 151 8.74 -11.74 -6.31
C ALA A 151 9.56 -11.62 -7.60
N ALA A 152 9.03 -12.07 -8.73
CA ALA A 152 9.69 -11.97 -10.03
C ALA A 152 9.94 -10.52 -10.47
N LEU A 153 9.10 -9.58 -10.03
CA LEU A 153 9.27 -8.14 -10.25
C LEU A 153 10.14 -7.47 -9.17
N GLY A 154 10.61 -8.21 -8.17
CA GLY A 154 11.38 -7.65 -7.06
C GLY A 154 10.55 -6.78 -6.09
N LEU A 155 9.22 -6.84 -6.16
CA LEU A 155 8.34 -6.04 -5.30
C LEU A 155 8.30 -6.58 -3.87
N VAL A 156 8.39 -7.89 -3.71
CA VAL A 156 8.39 -8.55 -2.41
C VAL A 156 9.61 -9.44 -2.23
N SER A 157 10.08 -9.57 -1.00
CA SER A 157 11.14 -10.49 -0.60
C SER A 157 10.64 -11.46 0.48
N GLY A 158 11.28 -12.63 0.54
CA GLY A 158 11.08 -13.60 1.60
C GLY A 158 12.05 -13.43 2.75
N TYR A 159 11.98 -14.35 3.69
CA TYR A 159 12.89 -14.42 4.83
C TYR A 159 14.15 -15.22 4.49
N PRO A 160 15.25 -15.07 5.26
CA PRO A 160 16.50 -15.80 5.01
C PRO A 160 16.37 -17.32 5.06
N ASP A 161 15.29 -17.85 5.66
CA ASP A 161 14.98 -19.28 5.70
C ASP A 161 14.30 -19.81 4.42
N GLY A 162 14.12 -18.96 3.40
CA GLY A 162 13.48 -19.30 2.14
C GLY A 162 11.96 -19.33 2.18
N THR A 163 11.35 -18.84 3.26
CA THR A 163 9.88 -18.73 3.39
C THR A 163 9.38 -17.34 3.05
N PHE A 164 8.10 -17.22 2.67
CA PHE A 164 7.38 -15.96 2.50
C PHE A 164 6.50 -15.62 3.70
N ARG A 165 6.01 -16.63 4.41
CA ARG A 165 5.05 -16.54 5.51
C ARG A 165 3.74 -15.86 5.09
N PRO A 166 3.02 -16.41 4.10
CA PRO A 166 1.90 -15.74 3.45
C PRO A 166 0.74 -15.37 4.39
N ASN A 167 0.52 -16.15 5.44
CA ASN A 167 -0.55 -15.94 6.40
C ASN A 167 -0.14 -15.08 7.62
N ALA A 168 1.11 -14.63 7.70
CA ALA A 168 1.54 -13.71 8.74
C ALA A 168 0.98 -12.31 8.45
N GLU A 169 0.65 -11.57 9.50
CA GLU A 169 0.32 -10.15 9.39
C GLU A 169 1.55 -9.40 8.86
N ILE A 170 1.33 -8.46 7.94
CA ILE A 170 2.41 -7.62 7.40
C ILE A 170 2.58 -6.38 8.27
N THR A 171 3.82 -5.98 8.51
CA THR A 171 4.13 -4.78 9.26
C THR A 171 4.07 -3.52 8.40
N ARG A 172 3.91 -2.36 9.05
CA ARG A 172 3.93 -1.06 8.37
C ARG A 172 5.22 -0.84 7.59
N ALA A 173 6.38 -1.21 8.16
CA ALA A 173 7.67 -1.09 7.48
C ALA A 173 7.79 -1.99 6.25
N GLU A 174 7.30 -3.24 6.32
CA GLU A 174 7.26 -4.12 5.15
C GLU A 174 6.38 -3.56 4.02
N VAL A 175 5.26 -2.93 4.38
CA VAL A 175 4.39 -2.24 3.42
C VAL A 175 5.11 -1.05 2.78
N MET A 176 5.79 -0.21 3.58
CA MET A 176 6.56 0.93 3.06
C MET A 176 7.66 0.47 2.11
N GLU A 177 8.40 -0.58 2.46
CA GLU A 177 9.42 -1.17 1.58
C GLU A 177 8.84 -1.64 0.25
N ILE A 178 7.74 -2.40 0.28
CA ILE A 178 7.09 -2.90 -0.93
C ILE A 178 6.58 -1.73 -1.79
N ILE A 179 5.96 -0.71 -1.20
CA ILE A 179 5.45 0.45 -1.93
C ILE A 179 6.58 1.25 -2.55
N ASN A 180 7.69 1.48 -1.83
CA ASN A 180 8.84 2.18 -2.39
C ASN A 180 9.38 1.42 -3.61
N ASN A 181 9.50 0.08 -3.54
CA ASN A 181 9.88 -0.75 -4.67
C ASN A 181 8.90 -0.61 -5.85
N VAL A 182 7.58 -0.64 -5.56
CA VAL A 182 6.50 -0.46 -6.54
C VAL A 182 6.59 0.89 -7.25
N LEU A 183 6.95 1.94 -6.53
CA LEU A 183 7.07 3.30 -7.06
C LEU A 183 8.45 3.62 -7.62
N PHE A 184 9.39 2.67 -7.60
CA PHE A 184 10.80 2.87 -7.96
C PHE A 184 11.49 3.97 -7.15
N ARG A 185 11.10 4.12 -5.88
CA ARG A 185 11.75 5.01 -4.93
C ARG A 185 12.95 4.30 -4.32
N THR A 186 14.09 4.95 -4.37
CA THR A 186 15.39 4.39 -3.93
C THR A 186 16.04 5.32 -2.89
N PRO A 187 15.43 5.43 -1.69
CA PRO A 187 15.94 6.30 -0.64
C PRO A 187 17.36 5.92 -0.23
N ASP A 188 18.17 6.93 0.09
CA ASP A 188 19.54 6.77 0.59
C ASP A 188 19.74 7.69 1.78
N LYS A 189 19.98 7.11 2.95
CA LYS A 189 20.15 7.85 4.21
C LYS A 189 21.30 8.84 4.20
N ASP A 190 22.32 8.60 3.37
CA ASP A 190 23.48 9.49 3.26
C ASP A 190 23.12 10.77 2.48
N HIS A 191 21.95 10.79 1.83
CA HIS A 191 21.42 11.90 1.05
C HIS A 191 20.10 12.47 1.60
N PHE A 192 19.72 12.11 2.81
CA PHE A 192 18.56 12.70 3.47
C PHE A 192 18.86 14.11 3.99
N LEU A 193 17.84 14.97 3.99
CA LEU A 193 17.93 16.33 4.48
C LEU A 193 17.78 16.38 6.01
N SER A 194 18.60 17.20 6.66
CA SER A 194 18.62 17.32 8.13
C SER A 194 17.35 17.90 8.76
N ASN A 195 16.50 18.53 7.95
CA ASN A 195 15.20 19.10 8.35
C ASN A 195 14.01 18.18 8.09
N MET A 196 14.26 16.90 7.73
CA MET A 196 13.21 15.90 7.57
C MET A 196 12.49 15.60 8.90
N ILE A 197 11.28 15.07 8.82
CA ILE A 197 10.56 14.53 9.98
C ILE A 197 11.31 13.29 10.46
N THR A 198 11.54 13.18 11.75
CA THR A 198 12.16 12.01 12.39
C THR A 198 11.23 11.40 13.41
N TRP A 199 11.34 10.09 13.62
CA TRP A 199 10.46 9.33 14.50
C TRP A 199 11.26 8.68 15.63
N PRO A 200 10.81 8.77 16.89
CA PRO A 200 11.53 8.18 18.02
C PRO A 200 11.77 6.68 17.88
N ASP A 201 10.80 5.96 17.32
CA ASP A 201 10.85 4.51 17.08
C ASP A 201 11.47 4.12 15.72
N ASN A 202 11.93 5.10 14.92
CA ASN A 202 12.73 4.92 13.70
C ASN A 202 14.06 5.68 13.81
N SER A 203 14.71 5.67 14.96
CA SER A 203 15.93 6.45 15.22
C SER A 203 17.25 5.73 14.91
N ASN A 204 17.20 4.42 14.60
CA ASN A 204 18.39 3.63 14.27
C ASN A 204 18.63 3.61 12.74
N PRO A 205 19.64 4.34 12.21
CA PRO A 205 19.90 4.41 10.78
C PRO A 205 20.47 3.11 10.17
N ASN A 206 20.76 2.10 11.00
CA ASN A 206 21.17 0.79 10.55
C ASN A 206 20.03 -0.24 10.59
N ALA A 207 18.83 0.13 11.02
CA ALA A 207 17.66 -0.72 10.88
C ALA A 207 17.28 -0.81 9.40
N TRP A 208 16.90 -2.00 8.92
CA TRP A 208 16.54 -2.23 7.52
C TRP A 208 15.36 -1.37 7.06
N TYR A 209 14.49 -0.98 8.01
CA TYR A 209 13.30 -0.18 7.75
C TYR A 209 13.53 1.34 7.88
N TYR A 210 14.74 1.78 8.24
CA TYR A 210 15.01 3.21 8.47
C TYR A 210 14.71 4.05 7.22
N GLU A 211 15.32 3.70 6.10
CA GLU A 211 15.18 4.42 4.84
C GLU A 211 13.75 4.32 4.28
N PRO A 212 13.11 3.14 4.21
CA PRO A 212 11.72 3.03 3.78
C PRO A 212 10.74 3.88 4.57
N VAL A 213 10.92 3.97 5.88
CA VAL A 213 10.06 4.78 6.75
C VAL A 213 10.26 6.28 6.49
N GLN A 214 11.51 6.72 6.35
CA GLN A 214 11.78 8.14 6.07
C GLN A 214 11.19 8.56 4.72
N GLU A 215 11.34 7.74 3.69
CA GLU A 215 10.75 7.95 2.37
C GLU A 215 9.22 8.06 2.42
N ALA A 216 8.57 7.13 3.12
CA ALA A 216 7.12 7.06 3.19
C ALA A 216 6.46 8.22 3.96
N THR A 217 7.22 8.86 4.87
CA THR A 217 6.70 9.83 5.85
C THR A 217 7.13 11.26 5.61
N ASN A 218 7.98 11.52 4.62
CA ASN A 218 8.45 12.85 4.28
C ASN A 218 8.08 13.20 2.85
N SER A 219 7.37 14.31 2.66
CA SER A 219 7.19 14.88 1.33
C SER A 219 8.44 15.64 0.94
N HIS A 220 8.98 15.36 -0.25
CA HIS A 220 10.25 15.96 -0.68
C HIS A 220 10.39 16.00 -2.20
N ASP A 221 11.25 16.88 -2.68
CA ASP A 221 11.80 16.86 -4.02
C ASP A 221 13.13 16.11 -4.03
N TYR A 222 13.47 15.49 -5.15
CA TYR A 222 14.66 14.68 -5.30
C TYR A 222 15.29 14.80 -6.68
N GLU A 223 16.56 14.38 -6.77
CA GLU A 223 17.30 14.16 -8.01
C GLU A 223 17.86 12.74 -8.04
N ARG A 224 17.90 12.12 -9.21
CA ARG A 224 18.56 10.83 -9.46
C ARG A 224 19.00 10.71 -10.91
N VAL A 225 19.96 9.85 -11.17
CA VAL A 225 20.50 9.65 -12.54
C VAL A 225 19.52 8.82 -13.38
N ASP A 226 18.92 7.78 -12.77
CA ASP A 226 17.93 6.90 -13.39
C ASP A 226 17.06 6.24 -12.31
N ASN A 227 16.06 5.44 -12.72
CA ASN A 227 15.10 4.80 -11.82
C ASN A 227 15.70 3.72 -10.90
N THR A 228 16.96 3.40 -11.01
CA THR A 228 17.67 2.42 -10.17
C THR A 228 18.77 3.05 -9.32
N SER A 229 19.08 4.33 -9.56
CA SER A 229 20.07 5.07 -8.80
C SER A 229 19.49 5.57 -7.49
N PRO A 230 20.30 5.65 -6.40
CA PRO A 230 19.89 6.27 -5.16
C PRO A 230 19.42 7.71 -5.38
N GLU A 231 18.43 8.10 -4.62
CA GLU A 231 17.86 9.44 -4.62
C GLU A 231 18.63 10.39 -3.72
N THR A 232 18.83 11.60 -4.19
CA THR A 232 19.34 12.72 -3.38
C THR A 232 18.20 13.68 -3.13
N TRP A 233 17.77 13.82 -1.88
CA TRP A 233 16.71 14.75 -1.52
C TRP A 233 17.21 16.19 -1.65
N THR A 234 16.44 17.04 -2.32
CA THR A 234 16.82 18.41 -2.61
C THR A 234 16.05 19.43 -1.79
N GLU A 235 14.79 19.16 -1.47
CA GLU A 235 13.94 20.01 -0.65
C GLU A 235 12.91 19.19 0.12
N ILE A 236 12.63 19.52 1.40
CA ILE A 236 11.46 19.01 2.13
C ILE A 236 10.29 19.90 1.76
N THR A 237 9.28 19.30 1.14
CA THR A 237 8.07 20.01 0.70
C THR A 237 6.97 19.93 1.77
N GLN A 238 5.94 20.77 1.62
CA GLN A 238 4.78 20.70 2.52
C GLN A 238 4.00 19.41 2.27
N PRO A 239 3.60 18.68 3.33
CA PRO A 239 2.69 17.55 3.18
C PRO A 239 1.41 17.98 2.47
N ARG A 240 0.91 17.11 1.59
CA ARG A 240 -0.34 17.35 0.89
C ARG A 240 -1.52 17.44 1.87
N ASP A 241 -2.38 18.43 1.70
CA ASP A 241 -3.61 18.57 2.48
C ASP A 241 -4.69 17.66 1.86
N TRP A 242 -4.78 16.44 2.41
CA TRP A 242 -5.72 15.42 1.93
C TRP A 242 -7.16 15.78 2.26
N ASP A 243 -7.41 16.43 3.41
CA ASP A 243 -8.77 16.83 3.82
C ASP A 243 -9.31 17.93 2.90
N ALA A 244 -8.47 18.89 2.51
CA ALA A 244 -8.84 19.92 1.55
C ALA A 244 -9.14 19.32 0.16
N LEU A 245 -8.33 18.36 -0.31
CA LEU A 245 -8.56 17.68 -1.59
C LEU A 245 -9.89 16.89 -1.57
N GLU A 246 -10.16 16.15 -0.51
CA GLU A 246 -11.41 15.40 -0.38
C GLU A 246 -12.64 16.32 -0.33
N ALA A 247 -12.53 17.45 0.37
CA ALA A 247 -13.59 18.47 0.40
C ALA A 247 -13.85 19.08 -1.00
N GLU A 248 -12.80 19.33 -1.78
CA GLU A 248 -12.91 19.78 -3.17
C GLU A 248 -13.60 18.74 -4.04
N LEU A 249 -13.19 17.47 -3.98
CA LEU A 249 -13.80 16.38 -4.75
C LEU A 249 -15.27 16.16 -4.37
N ALA A 250 -15.60 16.20 -3.08
CA ALA A 250 -16.98 16.09 -2.62
C ALA A 250 -17.86 17.25 -3.11
N GLN A 251 -17.32 18.47 -3.17
CA GLN A 251 -18.02 19.62 -3.73
C GLN A 251 -18.21 19.49 -5.25
N LYS A 252 -17.20 18.99 -5.96
CA LYS A 252 -17.22 18.83 -7.42
C LYS A 252 -18.14 17.69 -7.88
N TYR A 253 -18.27 16.64 -7.06
CA TYR A 253 -19.03 15.42 -7.34
C TYR A 253 -19.97 15.04 -6.19
N PRO A 254 -21.01 15.84 -5.91
CA PRO A 254 -21.88 15.66 -4.75
C PRO A 254 -22.72 14.38 -4.78
N ASP A 255 -22.88 13.77 -5.96
CA ASP A 255 -23.71 12.57 -6.17
C ASP A 255 -22.90 11.28 -6.32
N ARG A 256 -21.61 11.33 -6.05
CA ARG A 256 -20.72 10.16 -6.14
C ARG A 256 -20.36 9.54 -4.80
#